data_5a83f7bac6689c7fd1f8886e6b4e4819
#
_entry.id   5a83f7bac6689c7fd1f8886e6b4e4819
#
_cell.length_a   1.000
_cell.length_b   1.000
_cell.length_c   1.000
_cell.angle_alpha   90.00
_cell.angle_beta   90.00
_cell.angle_gamma   90.00
#
_symmetry.space_group_name_H-M   'P 1'
#
loop_
_entity.id
_entity.type
_entity.pdbx_description
1 polymer ?
#
loop_
_entity_poly.entity_id
_entity_poly.type
_entity_poly.pdbx_seq_one_letter_code
_entity_poly.pdbx_strand_id
1 'polypeptide(L)'
;MSVRQATIFDCSYICAMLYRMHEESEFDLDKINAKKLSETVLGIINNGVVFVAIDEDERIIGSVGGSFFFEWWSDEKILGDLWFYVYKSNRSSTAAIDLIRRFIKAGNGVKMKLGHIYSGDLERKDKFYERLGLKKAGSTYVMETI
;
A
#
# COMPACT_ATOMS: atom_id res chain seq x y z
N MET A 1 6.10 -12.55 13.93
CA MET A 1 5.81 -11.66 12.80
C MET A 1 7.01 -10.77 12.53
N SER A 2 7.37 -10.60 11.29
CA SER A 2 8.48 -9.74 10.89
C SER A 2 8.16 -9.02 9.58
N VAL A 3 8.90 -7.96 9.28
CA VAL A 3 8.77 -7.22 8.02
C VAL A 3 10.10 -7.26 7.29
N ARG A 4 10.07 -7.53 6.01
CA ARG A 4 11.24 -7.55 5.15
C ARG A 4 10.95 -6.93 3.80
N GLN A 5 12.00 -6.55 3.09
CA GLN A 5 11.89 -6.10 1.71
C GLN A 5 11.38 -7.26 0.83
N ALA A 6 10.46 -6.94 -0.07
CA ALA A 6 9.94 -7.91 -1.03
C ALA A 6 10.98 -8.25 -2.10
N THR A 7 10.89 -9.46 -2.60
CA THR A 7 11.66 -9.94 -3.77
C THR A 7 10.71 -10.33 -4.89
N ILE A 8 11.26 -10.61 -6.06
CA ILE A 8 10.45 -11.04 -7.22
C ILE A 8 9.64 -12.31 -6.93
N PHE A 9 10.10 -13.15 -6.00
CA PHE A 9 9.40 -14.36 -5.59
C PHE A 9 8.12 -14.08 -4.79
N ASP A 10 7.95 -12.86 -4.29
CA ASP A 10 6.76 -12.46 -3.56
C ASP A 10 5.65 -11.92 -4.47
N CYS A 11 5.95 -11.70 -5.75
CA CYS A 11 5.02 -11.04 -6.68
C CYS A 11 3.64 -11.71 -6.74
N SER A 12 3.60 -13.03 -6.89
CA SER A 12 2.32 -13.76 -6.98
C SER A 12 1.50 -13.67 -5.69
N TYR A 13 2.14 -13.69 -4.54
CA TYR A 13 1.47 -13.56 -3.24
C TYR A 13 0.93 -12.15 -3.02
N ILE A 14 1.68 -11.13 -3.45
CA ILE A 14 1.22 -9.73 -3.40
C ILE A 14 0.03 -9.54 -4.33
N CYS A 15 0.09 -10.07 -5.55
CA CYS A 15 -1.04 -9.99 -6.49
C CYS A 15 -2.31 -10.64 -5.90
N ALA A 16 -2.19 -11.82 -5.30
CA ALA A 16 -3.32 -12.49 -4.64
C ALA A 16 -3.91 -11.63 -3.52
N MET A 17 -3.06 -10.99 -2.76
CA MET A 17 -3.46 -10.04 -1.70
C MET A 17 -4.22 -8.85 -2.28
N LEU A 18 -3.78 -8.29 -3.40
CA LEU A 18 -4.42 -7.15 -4.04
C LEU A 18 -5.79 -7.51 -4.63
N TYR A 19 -5.97 -8.73 -5.10
CA TYR A 19 -7.31 -9.23 -5.46
C TYR A 19 -8.24 -9.23 -4.25
N ARG A 20 -7.75 -9.66 -3.09
CA ARG A 20 -8.53 -9.65 -1.85
C ARG A 20 -8.87 -8.22 -1.42
N MET A 21 -7.93 -7.30 -1.50
CA MET A 21 -8.16 -5.89 -1.22
C MET A 21 -9.24 -5.32 -2.13
N HIS A 22 -9.19 -5.65 -3.41
CA HIS A 22 -10.18 -5.24 -4.40
C HIS A 22 -11.58 -5.77 -4.06
N GLU A 23 -11.69 -7.04 -3.67
CA GLU A 23 -12.95 -7.68 -3.27
C GLU A 23 -13.55 -7.05 -2.00
N GLU A 24 -12.71 -6.59 -1.08
CA GLU A 24 -13.15 -5.97 0.18
C GLU A 24 -13.59 -4.51 0.01
N SER A 25 -13.37 -3.90 -1.14
CA SER A 25 -13.75 -2.51 -1.38
C SER A 25 -15.26 -2.33 -1.30
N GLU A 26 -15.69 -1.24 -0.66
CA GLU A 26 -17.08 -0.80 -0.65
C GLU A 26 -17.48 -0.06 -1.93
N PHE A 27 -16.49 0.32 -2.74
CA PHE A 27 -16.69 0.98 -4.02
C PHE A 27 -16.64 -0.05 -5.14
N ASP A 28 -17.37 0.22 -6.22
CA ASP A 28 -17.31 -0.57 -7.43
C ASP A 28 -16.03 -0.17 -8.20
N LEU A 29 -14.95 -0.89 -7.91
CA LEU A 29 -13.67 -0.63 -8.53
C LEU A 29 -13.61 -1.20 -9.94
N ASP A 30 -12.78 -0.57 -10.77
CA ASP A 30 -12.51 -1.05 -12.11
C ASP A 30 -11.98 -2.49 -12.08
N LYS A 31 -12.31 -3.23 -13.10
CA LYS A 31 -11.93 -4.64 -13.24
C LYS A 31 -10.41 -4.79 -13.32
N ILE A 32 -9.87 -5.74 -12.57
CA ILE A 32 -8.44 -6.04 -12.58
C ILE A 32 -8.07 -6.74 -13.91
N ASN A 33 -7.03 -6.20 -14.55
CA ASN A 33 -6.32 -6.88 -15.61
C ASN A 33 -5.14 -7.63 -14.99
N ALA A 34 -5.20 -8.96 -14.98
CA ALA A 34 -4.22 -9.79 -14.28
C ALA A 34 -2.78 -9.60 -14.77
N LYS A 35 -2.61 -9.49 -16.09
CA LYS A 35 -1.28 -9.27 -16.68
C LYS A 35 -0.71 -7.90 -16.27
N LYS A 36 -1.52 -6.86 -16.37
CA LYS A 36 -1.12 -5.51 -15.98
C LYS A 36 -0.78 -5.42 -14.50
N LEU A 37 -1.58 -6.06 -13.65
CA LEU A 37 -1.32 -6.10 -12.21
C LEU A 37 0.03 -6.76 -11.91
N SER A 38 0.27 -7.94 -12.47
CA SER A 38 1.51 -8.68 -12.27
C SER A 38 2.74 -7.88 -12.75
N GLU A 39 2.66 -7.30 -13.93
CA GLU A 39 3.74 -6.47 -14.49
C GLU A 39 4.01 -5.23 -13.64
N THR A 40 2.95 -4.59 -13.16
CA THR A 40 3.06 -3.41 -12.30
C THR A 40 3.72 -3.77 -10.96
N VAL A 41 3.24 -4.80 -10.28
CA VAL A 41 3.80 -5.24 -8.99
C VAL A 41 5.26 -5.62 -9.16
N LEU A 42 5.61 -6.39 -10.19
CA LEU A 42 6.98 -6.77 -10.46
C LEU A 42 7.87 -5.55 -10.72
N GLY A 43 7.39 -4.60 -11.50
CA GLY A 43 8.10 -3.34 -11.77
C GLY A 43 8.35 -2.52 -10.51
N ILE A 44 7.39 -2.45 -9.60
CA ILE A 44 7.54 -1.73 -8.34
C ILE A 44 8.49 -2.47 -7.39
N ILE A 45 8.46 -3.81 -7.35
CA ILE A 45 9.44 -4.58 -6.59
C ILE A 45 10.86 -4.28 -7.07
N ASN A 46 11.07 -4.21 -8.38
CA ASN A 46 12.39 -3.97 -8.97
C ASN A 46 12.86 -2.51 -8.87
N ASN A 47 11.98 -1.54 -8.97
CA ASN A 47 12.35 -0.13 -9.13
C ASN A 47 11.81 0.80 -8.05
N GLY A 48 10.87 0.33 -7.24
CA GLY A 48 10.26 1.11 -6.18
C GLY A 48 10.63 0.62 -4.78
N VAL A 49 9.69 0.76 -3.86
CA VAL A 49 9.85 0.34 -2.46
C VAL A 49 8.71 -0.60 -2.10
N VAL A 50 9.01 -1.85 -1.77
CA VAL A 50 8.01 -2.84 -1.39
C VAL A 50 8.47 -3.63 -0.18
N PHE A 51 7.61 -3.70 0.83
CA PHE A 51 7.81 -4.53 2.02
C PHE A 51 6.66 -5.51 2.18
N VAL A 52 6.97 -6.65 2.76
CA VAL A 52 5.98 -7.66 3.15
C VAL A 52 6.11 -7.95 4.64
N ALA A 53 4.97 -8.16 5.29
CA ALA A 53 4.92 -8.69 6.64
C ALA A 53 4.67 -10.18 6.56
N ILE A 54 5.43 -10.94 7.32
CA ILE A 54 5.35 -12.40 7.35
C ILE A 54 5.07 -12.89 8.77
N ASP A 55 4.27 -13.94 8.89
CA ASP A 55 3.96 -14.56 10.17
C ASP A 55 5.02 -15.59 10.57
N GLU A 56 4.77 -16.29 11.68
CA GLU A 56 5.69 -17.30 12.21
C GLU A 56 5.81 -18.53 11.31
N ASP A 57 4.83 -18.77 10.44
CA ASP A 57 4.84 -19.85 9.44
C ASP A 57 5.40 -19.38 8.09
N GLU A 58 6.04 -18.22 8.06
CA GLU A 58 6.61 -17.59 6.86
C GLU A 58 5.58 -17.24 5.78
N ARG A 59 4.31 -17.08 6.15
CA ARG A 59 3.25 -16.64 5.23
C ARG A 59 3.21 -15.13 5.16
N ILE A 60 2.99 -14.60 3.95
CA ILE A 60 2.79 -13.17 3.75
C ILE A 60 1.40 -12.80 4.27
N ILE A 61 1.35 -11.89 5.23
CA ILE A 61 0.11 -11.42 5.88
C ILE A 61 -0.23 -9.98 5.56
N GLY A 62 0.67 -9.24 4.96
CA GLY A 62 0.46 -7.86 4.57
C GLY A 62 1.56 -7.36 3.67
N SER A 63 1.32 -6.23 3.01
CA SER A 63 2.30 -5.57 2.16
C SER A 63 2.02 -4.08 2.03
N VAL A 64 3.08 -3.32 1.84
CA VAL A 64 3.04 -1.94 1.39
C VAL A 64 3.99 -1.79 0.22
N GLY A 65 3.53 -1.09 -0.80
CA GLY A 65 4.36 -0.85 -1.98
C GLY A 65 4.09 0.50 -2.60
N GLY A 66 5.12 1.08 -3.16
CA GLY A 66 5.02 2.37 -3.81
C GLY A 66 6.27 2.72 -4.59
N SER A 67 6.27 3.91 -5.14
CA SER A 67 7.37 4.38 -5.97
C SER A 67 7.67 5.84 -5.74
N PHE A 68 8.86 6.24 -6.15
CA PHE A 68 9.22 7.65 -6.20
C PHE A 68 8.63 8.26 -7.45
N PHE A 69 8.12 9.49 -7.31
CA PHE A 69 7.55 10.24 -8.42
C PHE A 69 7.74 11.74 -8.21
N PHE A 70 7.39 12.53 -9.22
CA PHE A 70 7.38 13.98 -9.18
C PHE A 70 5.97 14.48 -9.45
N GLU A 71 5.54 15.50 -8.70
CA GLU A 71 4.33 16.22 -9.10
C GLU A 71 4.59 16.90 -10.45
N TRP A 72 3.52 17.09 -11.24
CA TRP A 72 3.65 17.66 -12.58
C TRP A 72 4.22 19.09 -12.61
N TRP A 73 4.26 19.76 -11.46
CA TRP A 73 4.78 21.14 -11.34
C TRP A 73 6.10 21.24 -10.59
N SER A 74 6.72 20.17 -10.18
CA SER A 74 7.87 20.21 -9.28
C SER A 74 8.95 19.20 -9.67
N ASP A 75 10.20 19.59 -9.40
CA ASP A 75 11.36 18.71 -9.53
C ASP A 75 11.71 18.01 -8.20
N GLU A 76 10.92 18.21 -7.16
CA GLU A 76 11.12 17.55 -5.87
C GLU A 76 10.56 16.14 -5.87
N LYS A 77 11.38 15.20 -5.45
CA LYS A 77 11.04 13.77 -5.39
C LYS A 77 10.08 13.49 -4.25
N ILE A 78 9.08 12.67 -4.49
CA ILE A 78 8.10 12.23 -3.52
C ILE A 78 8.04 10.71 -3.53
N LEU A 79 7.89 10.08 -2.36
CA LEU A 79 7.55 8.67 -2.25
C LEU A 79 6.05 8.53 -1.99
N GLY A 80 5.35 7.84 -2.88
CA GLY A 80 3.92 7.60 -2.76
C GLY A 80 3.61 6.11 -2.72
N ASP A 81 2.56 5.73 -1.98
CA ASP A 81 2.09 4.36 -1.96
C ASP A 81 1.20 4.05 -3.17
N LEU A 82 1.23 2.80 -3.61
CA LEU A 82 0.30 2.24 -4.57
C LEU A 82 -0.64 1.26 -3.87
N TRP A 83 -0.16 0.55 -2.87
CA TRP A 83 -0.97 -0.33 -2.04
C TRP A 83 -0.45 -0.37 -0.61
N PHE A 84 -1.39 -0.60 0.30
CA PHE A 84 -1.11 -0.88 1.69
C PHE A 84 -2.26 -1.73 2.22
N TYR A 85 -1.96 -2.98 2.53
CA TYR A 85 -2.99 -3.93 2.91
C TYR A 85 -2.45 -4.96 3.89
N VAL A 86 -3.29 -5.33 4.85
CA VAL A 86 -3.06 -6.45 5.76
C VAL A 86 -4.30 -7.31 5.74
N TYR A 87 -4.14 -8.62 5.63
CA TYR A 87 -5.28 -9.54 5.66
C TYR A 87 -6.10 -9.33 6.93
N LYS A 88 -7.42 -9.43 6.79
CA LYS A 88 -8.38 -9.16 7.86
C LYS A 88 -8.07 -9.90 9.16
N SER A 89 -7.71 -11.17 9.06
CA SER A 89 -7.36 -12.02 10.19
C SER A 89 -6.10 -11.58 10.95
N ASN A 90 -5.29 -10.73 10.35
CA ASN A 90 -4.01 -10.27 10.91
C ASN A 90 -4.03 -8.79 11.32
N ARG A 91 -5.18 -8.11 11.23
CA ARG A 91 -5.27 -6.67 11.54
C ARG A 91 -5.18 -6.33 13.03
N SER A 92 -5.33 -7.31 13.90
CA SER A 92 -5.08 -7.14 15.33
C SER A 92 -3.60 -7.21 15.71
N SER A 93 -2.74 -7.58 14.76
CA SER A 93 -1.29 -7.61 14.96
C SER A 93 -0.65 -6.24 14.73
N THR A 94 0.67 -6.16 14.93
CA THR A 94 1.45 -4.95 14.65
C THR A 94 1.84 -4.81 13.18
N ALA A 95 1.40 -5.72 12.31
CA ALA A 95 1.82 -5.79 10.92
C ALA A 95 1.64 -4.45 10.18
N ALA A 96 0.48 -3.82 10.32
CA ALA A 96 0.20 -2.56 9.63
C ALA A 96 1.16 -1.45 10.04
N ILE A 97 1.37 -1.26 11.33
CA ILE A 97 2.26 -0.21 11.83
C ILE A 97 3.72 -0.47 11.47
N ASP A 98 4.15 -1.73 11.51
CA ASP A 98 5.52 -2.11 11.19
C ASP A 98 5.81 -1.94 9.70
N LEU A 99 4.86 -2.30 8.83
CA LEU A 99 4.95 -2.09 7.39
C LEU A 99 5.11 -0.59 7.06
N ILE A 100 4.22 0.23 7.59
CA ILE A 100 4.22 1.64 7.23
C ILE A 100 5.46 2.37 7.79
N ARG A 101 5.92 2.00 8.97
CA ARG A 101 7.17 2.55 9.53
C ARG A 101 8.38 2.21 8.66
N ARG A 102 8.45 0.98 8.17
CA ARG A 102 9.52 0.57 7.24
C ARG A 102 9.45 1.34 5.93
N PHE A 103 8.25 1.55 5.42
CA PHE A 103 8.03 2.34 4.22
C PHE A 103 8.45 3.79 4.39
N ILE A 104 8.07 4.43 5.49
CA ILE A 104 8.47 5.80 5.81
C ILE A 104 9.99 5.91 5.92
N LYS A 105 10.62 4.97 6.61
CA LYS A 105 12.07 4.95 6.77
C LYS A 105 12.79 4.80 5.43
N ALA A 106 12.27 3.99 4.52
CA ALA A 106 12.83 3.80 3.20
C ALA A 106 12.80 5.08 2.35
N GLY A 107 11.88 5.99 2.64
CA GLY A 107 11.83 7.31 2.00
C GLY A 107 13.00 8.21 2.34
N ASN A 108 13.69 7.96 3.44
CA ASN A 108 14.91 8.64 3.86
C ASN A 108 14.83 10.18 3.80
N GLY A 109 13.77 10.73 4.41
CA GLY A 109 13.54 12.18 4.47
C GLY A 109 12.90 12.80 3.24
N VAL A 110 12.62 12.01 2.22
CA VAL A 110 11.85 12.46 1.06
C VAL A 110 10.39 12.67 1.46
N LYS A 111 9.75 13.68 0.91
CA LYS A 111 8.32 13.93 1.13
C LYS A 111 7.51 12.70 0.76
N MET A 112 6.49 12.39 1.56
CA MET A 112 5.65 11.22 1.33
C MET A 112 4.20 11.61 1.11
N LYS A 113 3.52 10.85 0.23
CA LYS A 113 2.08 10.93 0.01
C LYS A 113 1.48 9.54 0.14
N LEU A 114 0.65 9.34 1.13
CA LEU A 114 -0.05 8.08 1.39
C LEU A 114 -1.54 8.29 1.27
N GLY A 115 -2.24 7.32 0.68
CA GLY A 115 -3.67 7.38 0.47
C GLY A 115 -4.40 6.13 0.96
N HIS A 116 -5.70 6.30 1.25
CA HIS A 116 -6.59 5.18 1.56
C HIS A 116 -8.01 5.58 1.12
N ILE A 117 -8.51 5.01 0.05
CA ILE A 117 -9.80 5.44 -0.50
C ILE A 117 -10.81 4.33 -0.74
N TYR A 118 -10.43 3.08 -0.60
CA TYR A 118 -11.22 1.99 -1.15
C TYR A 118 -12.10 1.23 -0.17
N SER A 119 -11.88 1.32 1.12
CA SER A 119 -12.69 0.53 2.05
C SER A 119 -12.56 0.95 3.51
N GLY A 120 -13.53 0.52 4.30
CA GLY A 120 -13.48 0.52 5.73
C GLY A 120 -13.82 1.85 6.39
N ASP A 121 -13.47 1.94 7.65
CA ASP A 121 -13.69 3.10 8.49
C ASP A 121 -12.65 4.18 8.18
N LEU A 122 -13.05 5.18 7.41
CA LEU A 122 -12.17 6.28 6.98
C LEU A 122 -11.66 7.09 8.18
N GLU A 123 -12.51 7.33 9.17
CA GLU A 123 -12.13 8.07 10.37
C GLU A 123 -11.04 7.34 11.15
N ARG A 124 -11.14 6.03 11.29
CA ARG A 124 -10.15 5.19 11.95
C ARG A 124 -8.82 5.21 11.19
N LYS A 125 -8.87 5.17 9.86
CA LYS A 125 -7.68 5.25 9.01
C LYS A 125 -7.02 6.63 9.11
N ASP A 126 -7.81 7.69 9.12
CA ASP A 126 -7.30 9.05 9.31
C ASP A 126 -6.53 9.15 10.64
N LYS A 127 -7.06 8.63 11.72
CA LYS A 127 -6.39 8.60 13.03
C LYS A 127 -5.10 7.79 13.01
N PHE A 128 -5.08 6.68 12.29
CA PHE A 128 -3.89 5.85 12.11
C PHE A 128 -2.75 6.66 11.48
N TYR A 129 -3.03 7.35 10.38
CA TYR A 129 -2.03 8.18 9.70
C TYR A 129 -1.61 9.40 10.53
N GLU A 130 -2.54 10.06 11.21
CA GLU A 130 -2.25 11.21 12.07
C GLU A 130 -1.31 10.83 13.22
N ARG A 131 -1.50 9.67 13.83
CA ARG A 131 -0.62 9.16 14.89
C ARG A 131 0.80 8.90 14.41
N LEU A 132 0.98 8.66 13.12
CA LEU A 132 2.30 8.51 12.50
C LEU A 132 2.94 9.84 12.11
N GLY A 133 2.26 10.96 12.34
CA GLY A 133 2.77 12.29 12.04
C GLY A 133 2.38 12.81 10.66
N LEU A 134 1.50 12.11 9.94
CA LEU A 134 1.00 12.59 8.65
C LEU A 134 -0.18 13.53 8.86
N LYS A 135 -0.35 14.48 7.95
CA LYS A 135 -1.51 15.37 7.91
C LYS A 135 -2.37 15.04 6.70
N LYS A 136 -3.68 15.05 6.88
CA LYS A 136 -4.61 14.91 5.77
C LYS A 136 -4.52 16.11 4.84
N ALA A 137 -4.14 15.85 3.59
CA ALA A 137 -3.90 16.90 2.59
C ALA A 137 -5.10 17.15 1.65
N GLY A 138 -6.09 16.28 1.66
CA GLY A 138 -7.25 16.41 0.78
C GLY A 138 -8.10 15.16 0.75
N SER A 139 -9.00 15.09 -0.22
CA SER A 139 -9.87 13.95 -0.44
C SER A 139 -10.05 13.71 -1.92
N THR A 140 -10.38 12.48 -2.29
CA THR A 140 -10.69 12.10 -3.68
C THR A 140 -12.19 11.83 -3.80
N TYR A 141 -12.81 12.38 -4.84
CA TYR A 141 -14.21 12.17 -5.14
C TYR A 141 -14.33 11.43 -6.46
N VAL A 142 -15.15 10.41 -6.49
CA VAL A 142 -15.37 9.58 -7.68
C VAL A 142 -16.80 9.75 -8.16
N MET A 143 -16.96 9.99 -9.46
CA MET A 143 -18.27 9.96 -10.11
C MET A 143 -18.34 8.66 -10.93
N GLU A 144 -19.28 7.79 -10.60
CA GLU A 144 -19.47 6.58 -11.38
C GLU A 144 -20.17 6.91 -12.70
N THR A 145 -19.75 6.25 -13.76
CA THR A 145 -20.41 6.37 -15.05
C THR A 145 -21.72 5.58 -15.06
N ILE A 146 -22.73 6.16 -15.66
CA ILE A 146 -24.08 5.60 -15.78
C ILE A 146 -24.15 4.73 -17.03
#